data_7149e027714388596ec4833ed935a6f8
#
_entry.id   7149e027714388596ec4833ed935a6f8
#
_cell.length_a   1.000
_cell.length_b   1.000
_cell.length_c   1.000
_cell.angle_alpha   90.00
_cell.angle_beta   90.00
_cell.angle_gamma   90.00
#
_symmetry.space_group_name_H-M   'P 1'
#
loop_
_entity.id
_entity.type
_entity.pdbx_description
1 polymer ?
#
loop_
_entity_poly.entity_id
_entity_poly.type
_entity_poly.pdbx_seq_one_letter_code
_entity_poly.pdbx_strand_id
1 'polypeptide(L)'
;MILLDANLLLYAANQAAPEHAAARGWLDGRLNGTAPVGLPWPSLLAFVRLATNPVVVRHPVTPAEAWRQVEKWLACEPVCRVPAIG
;
A
#
# COMPACT_ATOMS: atom_id res chain seq x y z
N MET A 1 6.20 9.14 -13.21
CA MET A 1 6.06 8.15 -12.11
C MET A 1 4.97 8.61 -11.15
N ILE A 2 4.11 7.69 -10.74
CA ILE A 2 3.08 7.96 -9.73
C ILE A 2 3.59 7.48 -8.38
N LEU A 3 3.54 8.37 -7.38
CA LEU A 3 3.92 8.01 -6.02
C LEU A 3 2.66 7.68 -5.22
N LEU A 4 2.67 6.53 -4.56
CA LEU A 4 1.51 6.07 -3.78
C LEU A 4 1.67 6.52 -2.33
N ASP A 5 0.59 7.02 -1.73
CA ASP A 5 0.62 7.39 -0.32
C ASP A 5 0.05 6.28 0.56
N ALA A 6 0.28 6.41 1.87
CA ALA A 6 -0.10 5.38 2.83
C ALA A 6 -1.61 5.19 2.92
N ASN A 7 -2.41 6.25 2.75
CA ASN A 7 -3.86 6.13 2.85
C ASN A 7 -4.43 5.31 1.71
N LEU A 8 -3.93 5.50 0.50
CA LEU A 8 -4.37 4.71 -0.65
C LEU A 8 -4.02 3.24 -0.44
N LEU A 9 -2.81 2.96 0.02
CA LEU A 9 -2.37 1.60 0.30
C LEU A 9 -3.23 0.96 1.39
N LEU A 10 -3.55 1.72 2.43
CA LEU A 10 -4.40 1.23 3.50
C LEU A 10 -5.80 0.88 3.00
N TYR A 11 -6.43 1.75 2.22
CA TYR A 11 -7.76 1.47 1.68
C TYR A 11 -7.75 0.27 0.75
N ALA A 12 -6.71 0.13 -0.07
CA ALA A 12 -6.59 -1.01 -0.99
C ALA A 12 -6.43 -2.34 -0.26
N ALA A 13 -5.84 -2.34 0.93
CA ALA A 13 -5.62 -3.53 1.72
C ALA A 13 -6.73 -3.79 2.74
N ASN A 14 -7.46 -2.77 3.19
CA ASN A 14 -8.45 -2.88 4.25
C ASN A 14 -9.85 -3.12 3.67
N GLN A 15 -10.29 -4.38 3.67
CA GLN A 15 -11.59 -4.78 3.12
C GLN A 15 -12.77 -4.13 3.84
N ALA A 16 -12.60 -3.68 5.07
CA ALA A 16 -13.66 -3.02 5.83
C ALA A 16 -13.82 -1.54 5.48
N ALA A 17 -12.88 -0.95 4.75
CA ALA A 17 -12.95 0.46 4.40
C ALA A 17 -13.99 0.69 3.29
N PRO A 18 -14.81 1.75 3.39
CA PRO A 18 -15.76 2.07 2.31
C PRO A 18 -15.08 2.31 0.97
N GLU A 19 -13.85 2.79 0.96
CA GLU A 19 -13.08 3.11 -0.23
C GLU A 19 -12.36 1.90 -0.82
N HIS A 20 -12.48 0.72 -0.18
CA HIS A 20 -11.66 -0.45 -0.53
C HIS A 20 -11.78 -0.84 -2.01
N ALA A 21 -13.00 -0.98 -2.51
CA ALA A 21 -13.19 -1.47 -3.89
C ALA A 21 -12.57 -0.51 -4.91
N ALA A 22 -12.80 0.80 -4.74
CA ALA A 22 -12.26 1.80 -5.65
C ALA A 22 -10.74 1.88 -5.57
N ALA A 23 -10.20 1.88 -4.35
CA ALA A 23 -8.75 1.98 -4.15
C ALA A 23 -8.04 0.74 -4.68
N ARG A 24 -8.58 -0.45 -4.40
CA ARG A 24 -7.99 -1.69 -4.87
C ARG A 24 -8.04 -1.80 -6.39
N GLY A 25 -9.17 -1.46 -7.00
CA GLY A 25 -9.31 -1.50 -8.46
C GLY A 25 -8.33 -0.55 -9.14
N TRP A 26 -8.19 0.67 -8.61
CA TRP A 26 -7.24 1.63 -9.14
C TRP A 26 -5.79 1.14 -9.00
N LEU A 27 -5.45 0.64 -7.81
CA LEU A 27 -4.10 0.15 -7.53
C LEU A 27 -3.75 -1.05 -8.39
N ASP A 28 -4.67 -2.03 -8.51
CA ASP A 28 -4.46 -3.21 -9.34
C ASP A 28 -4.22 -2.81 -10.80
N GLY A 29 -4.97 -1.82 -11.28
CA GLY A 29 -4.76 -1.32 -12.63
C GLY A 29 -3.37 -0.74 -12.84
N ARG A 30 -2.86 -0.01 -11.84
CA ARG A 30 -1.51 0.56 -11.93
C ARG A 30 -0.42 -0.50 -11.83
N LEU A 31 -0.59 -1.48 -10.93
CA LEU A 31 0.39 -2.54 -10.75
C LEU A 31 0.44 -3.52 -11.93
N ASN A 32 -0.65 -3.63 -12.68
CA ASN A 32 -0.70 -4.46 -13.88
C ASN A 32 -0.38 -3.69 -15.15
N GLY A 33 -0.14 -2.38 -15.03
CA GLY A 33 0.21 -1.54 -16.17
C GLY A 33 1.71 -1.53 -16.45
N THR A 34 2.11 -0.65 -17.36
CA THR A 34 3.52 -0.50 -17.75
C THR A 34 4.15 0.78 -17.23
N ALA A 35 3.34 1.73 -16.77
CA ALA A 35 3.87 2.98 -16.22
C ALA A 35 4.52 2.74 -14.86
N PRO A 36 5.68 3.35 -14.59
CA PRO A 36 6.35 3.17 -13.29
C PRO A 36 5.50 3.65 -12.12
N VAL A 37 5.50 2.87 -11.04
CA VAL A 37 4.79 3.17 -9.79
C VAL A 37 5.83 3.27 -8.68
N GLY A 38 5.85 4.40 -7.98
CA GLY A 38 6.78 4.60 -6.87
C GLY A 38 6.13 4.28 -5.53
N LEU A 39 6.82 3.48 -4.72
CA LEU A 39 6.42 3.16 -3.36
C LEU A 39 7.47 3.72 -2.39
N PRO A 40 7.31 4.99 -1.96
CA PRO A 40 8.28 5.59 -1.04
C PRO A 40 8.30 4.86 0.31
N TRP A 41 9.50 4.68 0.87
CA TRP A 41 9.63 4.03 2.18
C TRP A 41 8.76 4.67 3.27
N PRO A 42 8.67 6.02 3.38
CA PRO A 42 7.77 6.63 4.37
C PRO A 42 6.32 6.18 4.21
N SER A 43 5.85 6.02 2.97
CA SER A 43 4.49 5.54 2.72
C SER A 43 4.32 4.08 3.15
N LEU A 44 5.31 3.24 2.86
CA LEU A 44 5.26 1.83 3.26
C LEU A 44 5.30 1.66 4.77
N LEU A 45 6.16 2.40 5.45
CA LEU A 45 6.24 2.35 6.91
C LEU A 45 4.98 2.89 7.56
N ALA A 46 4.41 3.97 7.01
CA ALA A 46 3.15 4.50 7.49
C ALA A 46 2.01 3.51 7.28
N PHE A 47 1.98 2.81 6.15
CA PHE A 47 0.98 1.77 5.89
C PHE A 47 1.06 0.67 6.97
N VAL A 48 2.26 0.16 7.25
CA VAL A 48 2.42 -0.89 8.26
C VAL A 48 1.91 -0.41 9.62
N ARG A 49 2.26 0.82 10.00
CA ARG A 49 1.84 1.38 11.28
C ARG A 49 0.33 1.54 11.36
N LEU A 50 -0.30 2.05 10.29
CA LEU A 50 -1.75 2.25 10.27
C LEU A 50 -2.51 0.93 10.23
N ALA A 51 -2.05 -0.03 9.43
CA ALA A 51 -2.73 -1.31 9.27
C ALA A 51 -2.70 -2.17 10.53
N THR A 52 -1.74 -1.93 11.41
CA THR A 52 -1.60 -2.67 12.66
C THR A 52 -2.21 -1.94 13.87
N ASN A 53 -2.77 -0.75 13.66
CA ASN A 53 -3.30 0.09 14.74
C ASN A 53 -4.80 -0.11 14.91
N PRO A 54 -5.28 -0.66 16.05
CA PRO A 54 -6.71 -0.91 16.27
C PRO A 54 -7.55 0.36 16.38
N VAL A 55 -6.93 1.52 16.62
CA VAL A 55 -7.64 2.79 16.63
C VAL A 55 -7.98 3.24 15.21
N VAL A 56 -7.13 2.87 14.24
CA VAL A 56 -7.28 3.28 12.85
C VAL A 56 -8.15 2.32 12.06
N VAL A 57 -7.96 1.01 12.26
CA VAL A 57 -8.67 -0.02 11.50
C VAL A 57 -9.45 -0.94 12.43
N ARG A 58 -10.65 -1.36 11.97
CA ARG A 58 -11.53 -2.23 12.76
C ARG A 58 -10.91 -3.60 12.99
N HIS A 59 -10.23 -4.14 11.99
CA HIS A 59 -9.60 -5.45 12.05
C HIS A 59 -8.12 -5.32 11.72
N PRO A 60 -7.30 -4.91 12.71
CA PRO A 60 -5.88 -4.73 12.46
C PRO A 60 -5.20 -6.05 12.13
N VAL A 61 -4.23 -5.98 11.22
CA VAL A 61 -3.40 -7.14 10.89
C VAL A 61 -2.16 -7.16 11.76
N THR A 62 -1.47 -8.31 11.81
CA THR A 62 -0.19 -8.38 12.50
C THR A 62 0.89 -7.66 11.69
N PRO A 63 1.98 -7.20 12.33
CA PRO A 63 3.10 -6.64 11.59
C PRO A 63 3.63 -7.56 10.48
N ALA A 64 3.68 -8.87 10.75
CA ALA A 64 4.13 -9.83 9.74
C ALA A 64 3.21 -9.84 8.52
N GLU A 65 1.90 -9.79 8.74
CA GLU A 65 0.92 -9.74 7.65
C GLU A 65 1.03 -8.45 6.84
N ALA A 66 1.24 -7.32 7.52
CA ALA A 66 1.41 -6.04 6.86
C ALA A 66 2.66 -6.03 5.98
N TRP A 67 3.77 -6.56 6.50
CA TRP A 67 5.01 -6.67 5.74
C TRP A 67 4.88 -7.61 4.54
N ARG A 68 4.14 -8.71 4.70
CA ARG A 68 3.87 -9.61 3.58
C ARG A 68 3.13 -8.90 2.45
N GLN A 69 2.19 -8.02 2.80
CA GLN A 69 1.49 -7.21 1.81
C GLN A 69 2.44 -6.24 1.11
N VAL A 70 3.33 -5.60 1.86
CA VAL A 70 4.34 -4.71 1.30
C VAL A 70 5.23 -5.46 0.30
N GLU A 71 5.66 -6.66 0.67
CA GLU A 71 6.51 -7.49 -0.20
C GLU A 71 5.79 -7.85 -1.50
N LYS A 72 4.49 -8.13 -1.44
CA LYS A 72 3.70 -8.43 -2.63
C LYS A 72 3.66 -7.23 -3.58
N TRP A 73 3.48 -6.03 -3.05
CA TRP A 73 3.48 -4.82 -3.88
C TRP A 73 4.86 -4.57 -4.50
N LEU A 74 5.92 -4.75 -3.71
CA LEU A 74 7.28 -4.53 -4.19
C LEU A 74 7.72 -5.54 -5.25
N ALA A 75 7.05 -6.70 -5.30
CA ALA A 75 7.35 -7.73 -6.30
C ALA A 75 6.71 -7.44 -7.66
N CYS A 76 5.77 -6.50 -7.75
CA CYS A 76 5.14 -6.15 -9.02
C CYS A 76 6.14 -5.39 -9.92
N GLU A 77 6.19 -5.73 -11.21
CA GLU A 77 7.16 -5.15 -12.15
C GLU A 77 7.15 -3.63 -12.24
N PRO A 78 5.97 -2.95 -12.32
CA PRO A 78 5.98 -1.49 -12.45
C PRO A 78 6.51 -0.75 -11.23
N VAL A 79 6.65 -1.45 -10.09
CA VAL A 79 7.02 -0.80 -8.83
C VAL A 79 8.50 -0.47 -8.80
N CYS A 80 8.78 0.79 -8.49
CA CYS A 80 10.14 1.28 -8.26
C CYS A 80 10.27 1.66 -6.80
N ARG A 81 11.35 1.20 -6.16
CA ARG A 81 11.63 1.61 -4.79
C ARG A 81 12.17 3.03 -4.81
N VAL A 82 11.53 3.90 -4.04
CA VAL A 82 11.92 5.30 -3.97
C VAL A 82 12.66 5.53 -2.66
N PRO A 83 13.87 6.11 -2.68
CA PRO A 83 14.60 6.40 -1.44
C PRO A 83 13.80 7.28 -0.50
N ALA A 84 14.01 7.08 0.81
CA ALA A 84 13.29 7.85 1.83
C ALA A 84 13.69 9.33 1.84
N ILE A 85 14.90 9.63 1.41
CA ILE A 85 15.38 10.99 1.23
C ILE A 85 15.41 11.27 -0.26
N GLY A 86 14.45 12.00 -0.70
CA GLY A 86 14.36 12.28 -2.13
C GLY A 86 14.83 13.63 -2.45
#